data_3e4e56766313386ca62bbdef9bb13815
#
_entry.id   3e4e56766313386ca62bbdef9bb13815
#
_cell.length_a   1.000
_cell.length_b   1.000
_cell.length_c   1.000
_cell.angle_alpha   90.00
_cell.angle_beta   90.00
_cell.angle_gamma   90.00
#
_symmetry.space_group_name_H-M   'P 1'
#
loop_
_entity.id
_entity.type
_entity.pdbx_description
1 polymer ?
#
loop_
_entity_poly.entity_id
_entity_poly.type
_entity_poly.pdbx_seq_one_letter_code
_entity_poly.pdbx_strand_id
1 'polypeptide(L)'
;LTIGPCFAIPRTATTSYEMMVAPFLPSRTGWGGWTTQLAYSLVFFAVAFLLAQHPEKLSAVLGRFMGPLLLVFIAVLFIACLAHGAVTPTQPTGDYAVHQASRGFLDGYQTMDLLAALYFGIVISANVRAMHVTDNTLIRRETAYAGLGTGILLIVIYAVLGYVGVVPGSIASVNPATDTGATVLTNLTASLFGTFGMVFLGIVFVIACLNVCTGLICTCATYFHTRFATVAGRRVSYRAWQALFTVFSFVVSNAGLSMIIKVSVPVLAALY
;
A
#
# COMPACT_ATOMS: atom_id res chain seq x y z
N LEU A 1 -15.17 0.62 5.16
CA LEU A 1 -14.93 -0.84 5.00
C LEU A 1 -14.06 -1.15 3.78
N THR A 2 -14.27 -0.50 2.66
CA THR A 2 -13.55 -0.76 1.40
C THR A 2 -12.05 -0.50 1.52
N ILE A 3 -11.65 0.67 2.04
CA ILE A 3 -10.23 1.01 2.26
C ILE A 3 -9.63 0.22 3.43
N GLY A 4 -10.44 -0.17 4.42
CA GLY A 4 -9.96 -0.90 5.58
C GLY A 4 -9.84 -2.40 5.32
N PRO A 5 -10.65 -3.22 6.01
CA PRO A 5 -10.45 -4.66 6.10
C PRO A 5 -10.69 -5.43 4.80
N CYS A 6 -11.47 -4.88 3.83
CA CYS A 6 -11.81 -5.62 2.62
C CYS A 6 -10.69 -5.62 1.57
N PHE A 7 -10.00 -4.49 1.36
CA PHE A 7 -9.02 -4.36 0.26
C PHE A 7 -7.67 -3.84 0.71
N ALA A 8 -7.60 -2.68 1.37
CA ALA A 8 -6.31 -2.04 1.64
C ALA A 8 -5.48 -2.83 2.67
N ILE A 9 -6.07 -3.25 3.79
CA ILE A 9 -5.36 -4.01 4.82
C ILE A 9 -4.85 -5.36 4.29
N PRO A 10 -5.68 -6.21 3.64
CA PRO A 10 -5.20 -7.46 3.05
C PRO A 10 -4.11 -7.25 2.00
N ARG A 11 -4.23 -6.19 1.18
CA ARG A 11 -3.27 -5.84 0.13
C ARG A 11 -1.89 -5.52 0.70
N THR A 12 -1.78 -4.89 1.87
CA THR A 12 -0.47 -4.62 2.49
C THR A 12 0.29 -5.90 2.81
N ALA A 13 -0.39 -6.92 3.33
CA ALA A 13 0.24 -8.20 3.63
C ALA A 13 0.65 -8.96 2.36
N THR A 14 -0.20 -9.00 1.34
CA THR A 14 0.10 -9.72 0.10
C THR A 14 1.19 -9.02 -0.71
N THR A 15 1.19 -7.68 -0.79
CA THR A 15 2.25 -6.94 -1.49
C THR A 15 3.61 -7.13 -0.82
N SER A 16 3.66 -7.04 0.52
CA SER A 16 4.90 -7.26 1.25
C SER A 16 5.41 -8.71 1.14
N TYR A 17 4.51 -9.69 1.08
CA TYR A 17 4.86 -11.08 0.80
C TYR A 17 5.49 -11.25 -0.59
N GLU A 18 4.86 -10.68 -1.62
CA GLU A 18 5.36 -10.77 -3.00
C GLU A 18 6.73 -10.12 -3.19
N MET A 19 7.05 -9.08 -2.42
CA MET A 19 8.33 -8.38 -2.52
C MET A 19 9.43 -9.01 -1.65
N MET A 20 9.09 -9.55 -0.48
CA MET A 20 10.09 -10.03 0.47
C MET A 20 10.32 -11.54 0.42
N VAL A 21 9.27 -12.33 0.20
CA VAL A 21 9.33 -13.80 0.35
C VAL A 21 9.22 -14.51 -1.00
N ALA A 22 8.26 -14.13 -1.82
CA ALA A 22 7.98 -14.80 -3.09
C ALA A 22 9.18 -14.90 -4.05
N PRO A 23 10.09 -13.90 -4.15
CA PRO A 23 11.25 -14.00 -5.03
C PRO A 23 12.24 -15.10 -4.67
N PHE A 24 12.25 -15.54 -3.41
CA PHE A 24 13.18 -16.56 -2.91
C PHE A 24 12.58 -17.98 -2.93
N LEU A 25 11.32 -18.12 -3.34
CA LEU A 25 10.66 -19.41 -3.40
C LEU A 25 10.90 -20.10 -4.75
N PRO A 26 11.28 -21.39 -4.75
CA PRO A 26 11.54 -22.15 -5.97
C PRO A 26 10.29 -22.39 -6.82
N SER A 27 9.10 -22.37 -6.23
CA SER A 27 7.82 -22.47 -6.95
C SER A 27 6.76 -21.57 -6.31
N ARG A 28 6.19 -20.67 -7.12
CA ARG A 28 5.09 -19.78 -6.69
C ARG A 28 3.71 -20.45 -6.74
N THR A 29 3.63 -21.62 -7.38
CA THR A 29 2.39 -22.35 -7.63
C THR A 29 2.33 -23.63 -6.80
N GLY A 30 1.13 -23.97 -6.32
CA GLY A 30 0.89 -25.20 -5.58
C GLY A 30 0.84 -25.01 -4.06
N TRP A 31 0.80 -26.13 -3.35
CA TRP A 31 0.64 -26.18 -1.89
C TRP A 31 1.76 -25.45 -1.13
N GLY A 32 2.99 -25.47 -1.64
CA GLY A 32 4.15 -24.79 -1.04
C GLY A 32 4.01 -23.26 -1.06
N GLY A 33 3.52 -22.69 -2.14
CA GLY A 33 3.30 -21.24 -2.24
C GLY A 33 2.18 -20.76 -1.31
N TRP A 34 1.08 -21.52 -1.22
CA TRP A 34 -0.04 -21.18 -0.35
C TRP A 34 0.30 -21.30 1.14
N THR A 35 1.01 -22.34 1.56
CA THR A 35 1.41 -22.51 2.96
C THR A 35 2.40 -21.43 3.42
N THR A 36 3.35 -21.03 2.58
CA THR A 36 4.28 -19.94 2.90
C THR A 36 3.59 -18.59 2.97
N GLN A 37 2.63 -18.31 2.07
CA GLN A 37 1.80 -17.11 2.13
C GLN A 37 0.96 -17.06 3.42
N LEU A 38 0.34 -18.19 3.81
CA LEU A 38 -0.44 -18.29 5.02
C LEU A 38 0.42 -18.07 6.27
N ALA A 39 1.60 -18.72 6.34
CA ALA A 39 2.53 -18.53 7.45
C ALA A 39 3.03 -17.09 7.55
N TYR A 40 3.41 -16.49 6.43
CA TYR A 40 3.81 -15.08 6.38
C TYR A 40 2.67 -14.15 6.82
N SER A 41 1.47 -14.33 6.27
CA SER A 41 0.30 -13.50 6.62
C SER A 41 -0.02 -13.62 8.11
N LEU A 42 0.08 -14.81 8.69
CA LEU A 42 -0.14 -15.02 10.12
C LEU A 42 0.83 -14.20 10.96
N VAL A 43 2.13 -14.27 10.65
CA VAL A 43 3.17 -13.49 11.35
C VAL A 43 2.95 -12.00 11.15
N PHE A 44 2.70 -11.57 9.89
CA PHE A 44 2.47 -10.17 9.55
C PHE A 44 1.30 -9.57 10.32
N PHE A 45 0.14 -10.25 10.34
CA PHE A 45 -1.04 -9.76 11.04
C PHE A 45 -0.93 -9.88 12.56
N ALA A 46 -0.21 -10.87 13.09
CA ALA A 46 0.10 -10.93 14.52
C ALA A 46 0.95 -9.74 14.95
N VAL A 47 2.00 -9.42 14.20
CA VAL A 47 2.83 -8.22 14.44
C VAL A 47 2.00 -6.95 14.29
N ALA A 48 1.23 -6.80 13.21
CA ALA A 48 0.38 -5.63 13.00
C ALA A 48 -0.64 -5.43 14.13
N PHE A 49 -1.24 -6.52 14.64
CA PHE A 49 -2.15 -6.46 15.79
C PHE A 49 -1.47 -6.02 17.07
N LEU A 50 -0.27 -6.56 17.36
CA LEU A 50 0.52 -6.14 18.53
C LEU A 50 0.91 -4.67 18.45
N LEU A 51 1.33 -4.21 17.27
CA LEU A 51 1.68 -2.81 17.01
C LEU A 51 0.45 -1.90 17.17
N ALA A 52 -0.71 -2.34 16.73
CA ALA A 52 -1.96 -1.61 16.84
C ALA A 52 -2.44 -1.43 18.31
N GLN A 53 -1.92 -2.21 19.26
CA GLN A 53 -2.22 -2.00 20.69
C GLN A 53 -1.55 -0.72 21.27
N HIS A 54 -0.45 -0.24 20.64
CA HIS A 54 0.32 0.91 21.09
C HIS A 54 0.59 1.89 19.93
N PRO A 55 -0.45 2.48 19.33
CA PRO A 55 -0.33 3.24 18.07
C PRO A 55 0.54 4.49 18.21
N GLU A 56 0.56 5.14 19.38
CA GLU A 56 1.19 6.45 19.58
C GLU A 56 2.72 6.40 19.47
N LYS A 57 3.35 5.34 19.98
CA LYS A 57 4.82 5.24 20.01
C LYS A 57 5.41 4.80 18.67
N LEU A 58 4.71 3.94 17.96
CA LEU A 58 5.23 3.28 16.78
C LEU A 58 4.95 4.05 15.49
N SER A 59 3.74 4.61 15.36
CA SER A 59 3.34 5.42 14.21
C SER A 59 4.22 6.66 14.05
N ALA A 60 4.62 7.30 15.17
CA ALA A 60 5.50 8.45 15.13
C ALA A 60 6.93 8.09 14.68
N VAL A 61 7.49 6.98 15.17
CA VAL A 61 8.86 6.56 14.81
C VAL A 61 8.90 6.00 13.40
N LEU A 62 8.04 5.07 13.06
CA LEU A 62 7.98 4.47 11.74
C LEU A 62 7.61 5.48 10.65
N GLY A 63 6.60 6.33 10.89
CA GLY A 63 6.20 7.36 9.92
C GLY A 63 7.28 8.41 9.67
N ARG A 64 8.02 8.82 10.71
CA ARG A 64 9.08 9.81 10.60
C ARG A 64 10.30 9.33 9.82
N PHE A 65 10.66 8.04 9.92
CA PHE A 65 11.84 7.48 9.25
C PHE A 65 11.48 6.76 7.95
N MET A 66 10.38 6.01 7.92
CA MET A 66 10.03 5.18 6.75
C MET A 66 9.57 5.98 5.55
N GLY A 67 8.82 7.08 5.76
CA GLY A 67 8.41 7.96 4.67
C GLY A 67 9.60 8.52 3.88
N PRO A 68 10.52 9.24 4.53
CA PRO A 68 11.73 9.73 3.86
C PRO A 68 12.61 8.61 3.27
N LEU A 69 12.76 7.48 3.97
CA LEU A 69 13.54 6.34 3.49
C LEU A 69 12.96 5.76 2.19
N LEU A 70 11.63 5.61 2.12
CA LEU A 70 10.96 5.15 0.91
C LEU A 70 11.13 6.12 -0.26
N LEU A 71 11.01 7.43 0.00
CA LEU A 71 11.23 8.46 -1.01
C LEU A 71 12.66 8.46 -1.54
N VAL A 72 13.65 8.35 -0.65
CA VAL A 72 15.07 8.23 -1.04
C VAL A 72 15.29 6.97 -1.88
N PHE A 73 14.69 5.84 -1.48
CA PHE A 73 14.80 4.60 -2.25
C PHE A 73 14.21 4.74 -3.66
N ILE A 74 13.02 5.34 -3.80
CA ILE A 74 12.38 5.59 -5.09
C ILE A 74 13.27 6.52 -5.94
N ALA A 75 13.85 7.55 -5.34
CA ALA A 75 14.77 8.47 -6.04
C ALA A 75 16.05 7.76 -6.51
N VAL A 76 16.65 6.90 -5.69
CA VAL A 76 17.81 6.08 -6.05
C VAL A 76 17.49 5.13 -7.20
N LEU A 77 16.34 4.46 -7.13
CA LEU A 77 15.85 3.59 -8.20
C LEU A 77 15.66 4.36 -9.51
N PHE A 78 15.06 5.54 -9.45
CA PHE A 78 14.86 6.40 -10.61
C PHE A 78 16.18 6.84 -11.24
N ILE A 79 17.14 7.30 -10.43
CA ILE A 79 18.48 7.68 -10.90
C ILE A 79 19.20 6.48 -11.53
N ALA A 80 19.11 5.30 -10.92
CA ALA A 80 19.69 4.08 -11.47
C ALA A 80 19.07 3.71 -12.83
N CYS A 81 17.73 3.86 -12.97
CA CYS A 81 17.04 3.66 -14.24
C CYS A 81 17.50 4.65 -15.32
N LEU A 82 17.68 5.93 -14.95
CA LEU A 82 18.21 6.94 -15.88
C LEU A 82 19.66 6.64 -16.30
N ALA A 83 20.48 6.16 -15.38
CA ALA A 83 21.89 5.82 -15.65
C ALA A 83 22.04 4.57 -16.52
N HIS A 84 21.05 3.69 -16.56
CA HIS A 84 21.09 2.46 -17.36
C HIS A 84 20.93 2.69 -18.87
N GLY A 85 20.61 3.91 -19.30
CA GLY A 85 20.56 4.31 -20.71
C GLY A 85 19.15 4.47 -21.28
N ALA A 86 19.08 4.73 -22.57
CA ALA A 86 17.83 5.00 -23.25
C ALA A 86 16.88 3.78 -23.21
N VAL A 87 15.72 3.99 -22.61
CA VAL A 87 14.63 3.00 -22.62
C VAL A 87 14.07 2.93 -24.04
N THR A 88 14.12 1.76 -24.65
CA THR A 88 13.37 1.53 -25.89
C THR A 88 11.90 1.33 -25.50
N PRO A 89 11.01 2.28 -25.86
CA PRO A 89 9.61 2.13 -25.52
C PRO A 89 9.04 0.89 -26.24
N THR A 90 8.57 -0.07 -25.46
CA THR A 90 7.83 -1.22 -25.98
C THR A 90 6.46 -0.76 -26.47
N GLN A 91 5.99 -1.37 -27.54
CA GLN A 91 4.65 -1.07 -28.09
C GLN A 91 3.59 -1.36 -27.03
N PRO A 92 2.61 -0.46 -26.84
CA PRO A 92 1.51 -0.70 -25.91
C PRO A 92 0.73 -1.95 -26.33
N THR A 93 0.37 -2.79 -25.37
CA THR A 93 -0.34 -4.05 -25.57
C THR A 93 -1.75 -4.02 -24.94
N GLY A 94 -2.66 -4.85 -25.46
CA GLY A 94 -4.03 -4.97 -24.93
C GLY A 94 -4.83 -3.68 -25.07
N ASP A 95 -5.60 -3.33 -24.04
CA ASP A 95 -6.45 -2.13 -24.02
C ASP A 95 -5.65 -0.83 -24.12
N TYR A 96 -4.38 -0.84 -23.71
CA TYR A 96 -3.48 0.31 -23.85
C TYR A 96 -3.08 0.63 -25.29
N ALA A 97 -3.24 -0.32 -26.22
CA ALA A 97 -2.92 -0.07 -27.64
C ALA A 97 -3.91 0.92 -28.28
N VAL A 98 -5.17 0.93 -27.82
CA VAL A 98 -6.24 1.74 -28.43
C VAL A 98 -6.69 2.88 -27.52
N HIS A 99 -6.78 2.65 -26.20
CA HIS A 99 -7.36 3.58 -25.22
C HIS A 99 -6.39 3.94 -24.10
N GLN A 100 -5.17 4.37 -24.44
CA GLN A 100 -4.08 4.62 -23.48
C GLN A 100 -4.45 5.54 -22.31
N ALA A 101 -4.98 6.72 -22.63
CA ALA A 101 -5.27 7.72 -21.61
C ALA A 101 -6.45 7.33 -20.70
N SER A 102 -7.55 6.83 -21.30
CA SER A 102 -8.71 6.42 -20.50
C SER A 102 -8.43 5.19 -19.67
N ARG A 103 -7.64 4.25 -20.18
CA ARG A 103 -7.24 3.06 -19.41
C ARG A 103 -6.30 3.44 -18.26
N GLY A 104 -5.28 4.26 -18.52
CA GLY A 104 -4.39 4.75 -17.46
C GLY A 104 -5.13 5.55 -16.38
N PHE A 105 -6.13 6.34 -16.76
CA PHE A 105 -6.97 7.06 -15.82
C PHE A 105 -7.80 6.10 -14.93
N LEU A 106 -8.43 5.10 -15.52
CA LEU A 106 -9.20 4.08 -14.78
C LEU A 106 -8.30 3.24 -13.85
N ASP A 107 -7.12 2.84 -14.33
CA ASP A 107 -6.17 2.09 -13.51
C ASP A 107 -5.58 2.95 -12.38
N GLY A 108 -5.50 4.28 -12.55
CA GLY A 108 -5.15 5.23 -11.50
C GLY A 108 -6.09 5.20 -10.29
N TYR A 109 -7.37 4.89 -10.46
CA TYR A 109 -8.30 4.74 -9.33
C TYR A 109 -7.97 3.55 -8.42
N GLN A 110 -7.23 2.55 -8.91
CA GLN A 110 -6.83 1.40 -8.10
C GLN A 110 -5.83 1.76 -6.99
N THR A 111 -5.19 2.92 -7.07
CA THR A 111 -4.31 3.44 -6.02
C THR A 111 -5.08 3.85 -4.76
N MET A 112 -6.39 4.08 -4.88
CA MET A 112 -7.30 4.45 -3.79
C MET A 112 -6.98 5.79 -3.09
N ASP A 113 -6.22 6.67 -3.74
CA ASP A 113 -5.73 7.91 -3.12
C ASP A 113 -6.84 8.88 -2.76
N LEU A 114 -7.87 9.04 -3.61
CA LEU A 114 -9.00 9.92 -3.30
C LEU A 114 -9.75 9.43 -2.05
N LEU A 115 -10.02 8.13 -1.98
CA LEU A 115 -10.67 7.54 -0.80
C LEU A 115 -9.77 7.65 0.44
N ALA A 116 -8.46 7.46 0.27
CA ALA A 116 -7.48 7.64 1.33
C ALA A 116 -7.41 9.11 1.80
N ALA A 117 -7.44 10.07 0.88
CA ALA A 117 -7.41 11.50 1.20
C ALA A 117 -8.62 11.92 2.06
N LEU A 118 -9.82 11.45 1.72
CA LEU A 118 -11.02 11.69 2.53
C LEU A 118 -10.87 11.16 3.96
N TYR A 119 -10.26 10.00 4.09
CA TYR A 119 -10.06 9.33 5.38
C TYR A 119 -8.94 9.97 6.20
N PHE A 120 -7.76 10.18 5.61
CA PHE A 120 -6.61 10.77 6.29
C PHE A 120 -6.78 12.26 6.56
N GLY A 121 -7.63 12.98 5.80
CA GLY A 121 -7.96 14.37 6.07
C GLY A 121 -8.52 14.61 7.48
N ILE A 122 -9.31 13.66 7.98
CA ILE A 122 -9.82 13.69 9.35
C ILE A 122 -8.67 13.55 10.37
N VAL A 123 -7.73 12.63 10.11
CA VAL A 123 -6.58 12.39 10.99
C VAL A 123 -5.64 13.60 11.00
N ILE A 124 -5.38 14.20 9.84
CA ILE A 124 -4.56 15.42 9.72
C ILE A 124 -5.20 16.57 10.49
N SER A 125 -6.50 16.80 10.32
CA SER A 125 -7.24 17.83 11.05
C SER A 125 -7.20 17.61 12.57
N ALA A 126 -7.31 16.36 13.02
CA ALA A 126 -7.18 16.02 14.43
C ALA A 126 -5.76 16.29 14.97
N ASN A 127 -4.73 15.97 14.19
CA ASN A 127 -3.33 16.24 14.55
C ASN A 127 -3.04 17.74 14.66
N VAL A 128 -3.55 18.55 13.71
CA VAL A 128 -3.42 20.02 13.77
C VAL A 128 -4.07 20.58 15.03
N ARG A 129 -5.24 20.05 15.41
CA ARG A 129 -5.92 20.44 16.67
C ARG A 129 -5.11 20.03 17.90
N ALA A 130 -4.44 18.87 17.87
CA ALA A 130 -3.59 18.41 18.97
C ALA A 130 -2.33 19.28 19.17
N MET A 131 -1.94 20.07 18.16
CA MET A 131 -0.89 21.09 18.27
C MET A 131 -1.36 22.40 18.96
N HIS A 132 -2.48 22.35 19.67
CA HIS A 132 -3.10 23.50 20.36
C HIS A 132 -3.57 24.65 19.44
N VAL A 133 -3.78 24.37 18.16
CA VAL A 133 -4.41 25.31 17.24
C VAL A 133 -5.91 25.29 17.48
N THR A 134 -6.47 26.35 18.05
CA THR A 134 -7.90 26.44 18.41
C THR A 134 -8.75 27.15 17.35
N ASP A 135 -8.12 27.94 16.47
CA ASP A 135 -8.82 28.67 15.42
C ASP A 135 -9.18 27.72 14.25
N ASN A 136 -10.47 27.54 14.04
CA ASN A 136 -10.99 26.71 12.97
C ASN A 136 -10.58 27.18 11.56
N THR A 137 -10.36 28.48 11.38
CA THR A 137 -9.91 29.04 10.08
C THR A 137 -8.47 28.64 9.80
N LEU A 138 -7.60 28.72 10.81
CA LEU A 138 -6.21 28.26 10.70
C LEU A 138 -6.15 26.76 10.47
N ILE A 139 -6.93 25.96 11.21
CA ILE A 139 -6.97 24.49 11.02
C ILE A 139 -7.33 24.14 9.58
N ARG A 140 -8.36 24.77 9.02
CA ARG A 140 -8.80 24.52 7.63
C ARG A 140 -7.71 24.93 6.64
N ARG A 141 -7.07 26.08 6.83
CA ARG A 141 -6.02 26.58 5.94
C ARG A 141 -4.79 25.68 5.97
N GLU A 142 -4.29 25.32 7.15
CA GLU A 142 -3.12 24.44 7.28
C GLU A 142 -3.40 23.02 6.75
N THR A 143 -4.60 22.49 6.99
CA THR A 143 -5.00 21.21 6.41
C THR A 143 -5.07 21.27 4.87
N ALA A 144 -5.56 22.39 4.30
CA ALA A 144 -5.61 22.57 2.86
C ALA A 144 -4.21 22.68 2.23
N TYR A 145 -3.28 23.40 2.88
CA TYR A 145 -1.89 23.49 2.39
C TYR A 145 -1.17 22.15 2.49
N ALA A 146 -1.36 21.40 3.57
CA ALA A 146 -0.83 20.06 3.73
C ALA A 146 -1.38 19.12 2.63
N GLY A 147 -2.68 19.21 2.34
CA GLY A 147 -3.31 18.45 1.26
C GLY A 147 -2.77 18.81 -0.13
N LEU A 148 -2.60 20.09 -0.42
CA LEU A 148 -2.02 20.54 -1.69
C LEU A 148 -0.57 20.06 -1.86
N GLY A 149 0.24 20.23 -0.83
CA GLY A 149 1.63 19.75 -0.82
C GLY A 149 1.73 18.24 -1.02
N THR A 150 0.86 17.47 -0.36
CA THR A 150 0.77 16.02 -0.54
C THR A 150 0.37 15.66 -1.98
N GLY A 151 -0.62 16.36 -2.55
CA GLY A 151 -1.06 16.13 -3.93
C GLY A 151 0.06 16.37 -4.95
N ILE A 152 0.81 17.46 -4.82
CA ILE A 152 1.97 17.76 -5.69
C ILE A 152 3.04 16.65 -5.53
N LEU A 153 3.36 16.25 -4.31
CA LEU A 153 4.33 15.20 -4.06
C LEU A 153 3.90 13.86 -4.68
N LEU A 154 2.62 13.51 -4.57
CA LEU A 154 2.08 12.29 -5.19
C LEU A 154 2.18 12.33 -6.71
N ILE A 155 1.89 13.46 -7.37
CA ILE A 155 2.07 13.61 -8.81
C ILE A 155 3.52 13.32 -9.20
N VAL A 156 4.50 13.88 -8.48
CA VAL A 156 5.92 13.66 -8.74
C VAL A 156 6.28 12.18 -8.54
N ILE A 157 5.85 11.56 -7.43
CA ILE A 157 6.10 10.15 -7.16
C ILE A 157 5.52 9.25 -8.24
N TYR A 158 4.28 9.49 -8.66
CA TYR A 158 3.64 8.67 -9.70
C TYR A 158 4.27 8.86 -11.07
N ALA A 159 4.72 10.07 -11.41
CA ALA A 159 5.48 10.31 -12.64
C ALA A 159 6.80 9.54 -12.63
N VAL A 160 7.51 9.57 -11.51
CA VAL A 160 8.77 8.81 -11.31
C VAL A 160 8.53 7.32 -11.39
N LEU A 161 7.52 6.79 -10.68
CA LEU A 161 7.18 5.37 -10.71
C LEU A 161 6.67 4.92 -12.08
N GLY A 162 5.94 5.79 -12.78
CA GLY A 162 5.51 5.54 -14.16
C GLY A 162 6.72 5.35 -15.09
N TYR A 163 7.71 6.22 -14.99
CA TYR A 163 8.97 6.06 -15.73
C TYR A 163 9.70 4.76 -15.35
N VAL A 164 9.86 4.51 -14.06
CA VAL A 164 10.47 3.28 -13.53
C VAL A 164 9.72 2.03 -14.01
N GLY A 165 8.40 2.10 -14.19
CA GLY A 165 7.57 1.02 -14.72
C GLY A 165 7.76 0.72 -16.21
N VAL A 166 8.29 1.66 -17.01
CA VAL A 166 8.59 1.47 -18.44
C VAL A 166 9.92 0.75 -18.66
N VAL A 167 10.87 0.93 -17.73
CA VAL A 167 12.24 0.38 -17.84
C VAL A 167 12.29 -1.15 -17.87
N PRO A 168 11.52 -1.91 -17.06
CA PRO A 168 11.57 -3.36 -17.06
C PRO A 168 11.30 -4.01 -18.41
N GLY A 169 10.44 -3.42 -19.24
CA GLY A 169 10.18 -3.94 -20.59
C GLY A 169 11.41 -4.01 -21.49
N SER A 170 12.46 -3.23 -21.18
CA SER A 170 13.73 -3.24 -21.90
C SER A 170 14.81 -4.15 -21.28
N ILE A 171 14.66 -4.48 -19.97
CA ILE A 171 15.67 -5.22 -19.20
C ILE A 171 15.25 -6.66 -18.94
N ALA A 172 13.97 -6.89 -18.67
CA ALA A 172 13.41 -8.21 -18.37
C ALA A 172 12.04 -8.38 -19.03
N SER A 173 11.74 -9.60 -19.50
CA SER A 173 10.40 -9.90 -20.03
C SER A 173 9.37 -9.83 -18.91
N VAL A 174 8.40 -8.91 -19.04
CA VAL A 174 7.24 -8.81 -18.15
C VAL A 174 6.11 -9.63 -18.72
N ASN A 175 5.55 -10.54 -17.94
CA ASN A 175 4.38 -11.31 -18.31
C ASN A 175 3.12 -10.62 -17.75
N PRO A 176 2.30 -9.95 -18.60
CA PRO A 176 1.12 -9.21 -18.13
C PRO A 176 0.06 -10.07 -17.44
N ALA A 177 0.08 -11.39 -17.67
CA ALA A 177 -0.91 -12.32 -17.12
C ALA A 177 -0.57 -12.76 -15.67
N THR A 178 0.71 -12.78 -15.31
CA THR A 178 1.18 -13.31 -14.03
C THR A 178 1.89 -12.30 -13.14
N ASP A 179 2.52 -11.28 -13.75
CA ASP A 179 3.34 -10.33 -13.02
C ASP A 179 2.49 -9.19 -12.48
N THR A 180 2.67 -8.90 -11.21
CA THR A 180 2.09 -7.74 -10.54
C THR A 180 3.10 -6.59 -10.51
N GLY A 181 2.65 -5.37 -10.19
CA GLY A 181 3.57 -4.24 -10.02
C GLY A 181 4.65 -4.51 -8.95
N ALA A 182 4.33 -5.32 -7.94
CA ALA A 182 5.29 -5.77 -6.94
C ALA A 182 6.40 -6.64 -7.55
N THR A 183 6.01 -7.60 -8.38
CA THR A 183 6.94 -8.49 -9.09
C THR A 183 7.84 -7.71 -10.05
N VAL A 184 7.25 -6.78 -10.82
CA VAL A 184 7.98 -5.94 -11.77
C VAL A 184 9.04 -5.09 -11.05
N LEU A 185 8.67 -4.44 -9.95
CA LEU A 185 9.59 -3.62 -9.17
C LEU A 185 10.71 -4.44 -8.52
N THR A 186 10.39 -5.64 -8.04
CA THR A 186 11.36 -6.56 -7.45
C THR A 186 12.35 -7.06 -8.50
N ASN A 187 11.90 -7.47 -9.67
CA ASN A 187 12.74 -7.93 -10.78
C ASN A 187 13.65 -6.80 -11.28
N LEU A 188 13.14 -5.58 -11.41
CA LEU A 188 13.93 -4.41 -11.77
C LEU A 188 15.02 -4.14 -10.74
N THR A 189 14.67 -4.15 -9.46
CA THR A 189 15.65 -3.92 -8.39
C THR A 189 16.70 -5.01 -8.34
N ALA A 190 16.30 -6.28 -8.59
CA ALA A 190 17.25 -7.38 -8.71
C ALA A 190 18.21 -7.21 -9.89
N SER A 191 17.75 -6.72 -11.03
CA SER A 191 18.60 -6.48 -12.21
C SER A 191 19.56 -5.33 -12.03
N LEU A 192 19.17 -4.27 -11.30
CA LEU A 192 19.99 -3.08 -11.08
C LEU A 192 20.98 -3.23 -9.90
N PHE A 193 20.53 -3.82 -8.81
CA PHE A 193 21.28 -3.87 -7.55
C PHE A 193 21.55 -5.29 -7.04
N GLY A 194 21.18 -6.32 -7.81
CA GLY A 194 21.33 -7.72 -7.43
C GLY A 194 20.47 -8.12 -6.23
N THR A 195 20.82 -9.24 -5.61
CA THR A 195 20.10 -9.80 -4.47
C THR A 195 20.05 -8.87 -3.26
N PHE A 196 21.12 -8.08 -3.03
CA PHE A 196 21.16 -7.12 -1.94
C PHE A 196 20.07 -6.05 -2.08
N GLY A 197 19.91 -5.48 -3.27
CA GLY A 197 18.87 -4.50 -3.54
C GLY A 197 17.47 -5.07 -3.36
N MET A 198 17.25 -6.31 -3.80
CA MET A 198 15.97 -7.00 -3.66
C MET A 198 15.59 -7.23 -2.18
N VAL A 199 16.53 -7.69 -1.35
CA VAL A 199 16.30 -7.88 0.10
C VAL A 199 16.03 -6.53 0.78
N PHE A 200 16.82 -5.51 0.45
CA PHE A 200 16.64 -4.17 1.00
C PHE A 200 15.26 -3.59 0.65
N LEU A 201 14.84 -3.70 -0.62
CA LEU A 201 13.50 -3.33 -1.07
C LEU A 201 12.43 -4.05 -0.25
N GLY A 202 12.55 -5.38 -0.12
CA GLY A 202 11.60 -6.20 0.62
C GLY A 202 11.45 -5.74 2.08
N ILE A 203 12.55 -5.48 2.77
CA ILE A 203 12.54 -5.00 4.16
C ILE A 203 11.84 -3.65 4.28
N VAL A 204 12.19 -2.69 3.42
CA VAL A 204 11.57 -1.35 3.42
C VAL A 204 10.07 -1.45 3.18
N PHE A 205 9.65 -2.28 2.22
CA PHE A 205 8.23 -2.48 1.93
C PHE A 205 7.47 -3.20 3.05
N VAL A 206 8.06 -4.21 3.68
CA VAL A 206 7.43 -4.88 4.85
C VAL A 206 7.15 -3.88 5.95
N ILE A 207 8.13 -3.04 6.30
CA ILE A 207 7.97 -2.04 7.36
C ILE A 207 6.94 -0.97 6.97
N ALA A 208 6.99 -0.48 5.72
CA ALA A 208 6.01 0.47 5.21
C ALA A 208 4.59 -0.11 5.23
N CYS A 209 4.42 -1.34 4.76
CA CYS A 209 3.15 -2.05 4.76
C CYS A 209 2.62 -2.31 6.18
N LEU A 210 3.48 -2.67 7.14
CA LEU A 210 3.11 -2.82 8.55
C LEU A 210 2.61 -1.49 9.14
N ASN A 211 3.28 -0.38 8.84
CA ASN A 211 2.86 0.94 9.31
C ASN A 211 1.48 1.32 8.77
N VAL A 212 1.25 1.16 7.46
CA VAL A 212 -0.05 1.43 6.83
C VAL A 212 -1.14 0.51 7.39
N CYS A 213 -0.85 -0.79 7.49
CA CYS A 213 -1.76 -1.79 8.04
C CYS A 213 -2.20 -1.43 9.46
N THR A 214 -1.24 -1.13 10.33
CA THR A 214 -1.48 -0.73 11.73
C THR A 214 -2.33 0.52 11.81
N GLY A 215 -2.01 1.55 11.02
CA GLY A 215 -2.79 2.79 10.96
C GLY A 215 -4.24 2.56 10.52
N LEU A 216 -4.46 1.74 9.50
CA LEU A 216 -5.79 1.40 9.02
C LEU A 216 -6.60 0.57 10.03
N ILE A 217 -5.98 -0.42 10.68
CA ILE A 217 -6.65 -1.20 11.75
C ILE A 217 -7.07 -0.29 12.89
N CYS A 218 -6.18 0.57 13.38
CA CYS A 218 -6.47 1.51 14.47
C CYS A 218 -7.62 2.43 14.12
N THR A 219 -7.63 3.00 12.93
CA THR A 219 -8.66 3.98 12.56
C THR A 219 -10.00 3.31 12.29
N CYS A 220 -10.02 2.14 11.65
CA CYS A 220 -11.26 1.35 11.52
C CYS A 220 -11.82 0.99 12.89
N ALA A 221 -10.97 0.52 13.81
CA ALA A 221 -11.40 0.16 15.16
C ALA A 221 -11.92 1.37 15.94
N THR A 222 -11.27 2.53 15.84
CA THR A 222 -11.73 3.78 16.47
C THR A 222 -13.09 4.19 15.93
N TYR A 223 -13.28 4.19 14.62
CA TYR A 223 -14.54 4.56 14.00
C TYR A 223 -15.69 3.65 14.45
N PHE A 224 -15.47 2.32 14.41
CA PHE A 224 -16.51 1.36 14.82
C PHE A 224 -16.76 1.38 16.32
N HIS A 225 -15.73 1.56 17.13
CA HIS A 225 -15.91 1.67 18.59
C HIS A 225 -16.71 2.92 18.97
N THR A 226 -16.49 4.06 18.28
CA THR A 226 -17.24 5.30 18.56
C THR A 226 -18.67 5.24 18.03
N ARG A 227 -18.88 4.63 16.85
CA ARG A 227 -20.20 4.62 16.20
C ARG A 227 -21.07 3.45 16.63
N PHE A 228 -20.48 2.31 16.95
CA PHE A 228 -21.12 1.05 17.32
C PHE A 228 -20.58 0.55 18.67
N ALA A 229 -20.71 1.37 19.70
CA ALA A 229 -20.25 1.03 21.05
C ALA A 229 -20.98 -0.19 21.63
N THR A 230 -22.24 -0.42 21.19
CA THR A 230 -23.06 -1.56 21.57
C THR A 230 -23.58 -2.28 20.34
N VAL A 231 -23.31 -3.56 20.23
CA VAL A 231 -23.82 -4.46 19.17
C VAL A 231 -24.60 -5.58 19.83
N ALA A 232 -25.85 -5.78 19.43
CA ALA A 232 -26.75 -6.80 19.99
C ALA A 232 -26.84 -6.74 21.54
N GLY A 233 -26.90 -5.55 22.11
CA GLY A 233 -27.02 -5.36 23.57
C GLY A 233 -25.72 -5.56 24.38
N ARG A 234 -24.59 -5.89 23.73
CA ARG A 234 -23.27 -6.05 24.37
C ARG A 234 -22.34 -4.91 24.01
N ARG A 235 -21.59 -4.39 24.98
CA ARG A 235 -20.52 -3.42 24.74
C ARG A 235 -19.34 -4.11 24.06
N VAL A 236 -18.97 -3.66 22.87
CA VAL A 236 -17.80 -4.18 22.14
C VAL A 236 -16.60 -3.30 22.46
N SER A 237 -15.54 -3.92 22.99
CA SER A 237 -14.31 -3.19 23.32
C SER A 237 -13.56 -2.78 22.05
N TYR A 238 -12.72 -1.73 22.17
CA TYR A 238 -11.84 -1.30 21.10
C TYR A 238 -10.95 -2.45 20.56
N ARG A 239 -10.39 -3.25 21.48
CA ARG A 239 -9.56 -4.42 21.13
C ARG A 239 -10.31 -5.49 20.36
N ALA A 240 -11.61 -5.66 20.65
CA ALA A 240 -12.44 -6.62 19.92
C ALA A 240 -12.65 -6.19 18.46
N TRP A 241 -12.84 -4.88 18.20
CA TRP A 241 -12.89 -4.34 16.84
C TRP A 241 -11.57 -4.49 16.09
N GLN A 242 -10.43 -4.22 16.77
CA GLN A 242 -9.11 -4.46 16.18
C GLN A 242 -8.92 -5.93 15.81
N ALA A 243 -9.22 -6.85 16.71
CA ALA A 243 -9.10 -8.29 16.46
C ALA A 243 -10.00 -8.73 15.29
N LEU A 244 -11.26 -8.27 15.27
CA LEU A 244 -12.20 -8.57 14.19
C LEU A 244 -11.65 -8.16 12.81
N PHE A 245 -11.18 -6.92 12.68
CA PHE A 245 -10.65 -6.43 11.41
C PHE A 245 -9.35 -7.10 11.03
N THR A 246 -8.49 -7.42 11.99
CA THR A 246 -7.23 -8.13 11.74
C THR A 246 -7.49 -9.56 11.24
N VAL A 247 -8.38 -10.30 11.91
CA VAL A 247 -8.74 -11.68 11.50
C VAL A 247 -9.44 -11.69 10.15
N PHE A 248 -10.38 -10.79 9.93
CA PHE A 248 -11.06 -10.68 8.64
C PHE A 248 -10.06 -10.40 7.51
N SER A 249 -9.18 -9.42 7.70
CA SER A 249 -8.16 -9.07 6.70
C SER A 249 -7.14 -10.19 6.48
N PHE A 250 -6.78 -10.95 7.53
CA PHE A 250 -5.95 -12.13 7.41
C PHE A 250 -6.60 -13.18 6.51
N VAL A 251 -7.89 -13.47 6.69
CA VAL A 251 -8.61 -14.42 5.83
C VAL A 251 -8.62 -13.94 4.38
N VAL A 252 -8.96 -12.68 4.15
CA VAL A 252 -9.01 -12.10 2.79
C VAL A 252 -7.63 -12.09 2.13
N SER A 253 -6.55 -11.81 2.87
CA SER A 253 -5.19 -11.76 2.32
C SER A 253 -4.72 -13.10 1.73
N ASN A 254 -5.25 -14.21 2.23
CA ASN A 254 -4.89 -15.54 1.72
C ASN A 254 -5.52 -15.87 0.35
N ALA A 255 -6.41 -15.02 -0.17
CA ALA A 255 -6.88 -15.11 -1.56
C ALA A 255 -5.81 -14.70 -2.59
N GLY A 256 -4.70 -14.09 -2.15
CA GLY A 256 -3.62 -13.62 -3.00
C GLY A 256 -3.83 -12.23 -3.61
N LEU A 257 -2.73 -11.56 -3.96
CA LEU A 257 -2.73 -10.17 -4.44
C LEU A 257 -3.54 -10.02 -5.73
N SER A 258 -3.35 -10.91 -6.70
CA SER A 258 -4.05 -10.84 -7.99
C SER A 258 -5.56 -10.97 -7.85
N MET A 259 -6.04 -11.81 -6.94
CA MET A 259 -7.48 -11.97 -6.69
C MET A 259 -8.06 -10.74 -6.01
N ILE A 260 -7.35 -10.19 -5.02
CA ILE A 260 -7.76 -8.96 -4.32
C ILE A 260 -7.87 -7.81 -5.32
N ILE A 261 -6.90 -7.66 -6.22
CA ILE A 261 -6.93 -6.62 -7.27
C ILE A 261 -8.13 -6.84 -8.20
N LYS A 262 -8.33 -8.05 -8.70
CA LYS A 262 -9.46 -8.36 -9.61
C LYS A 262 -10.83 -8.04 -9.01
N VAL A 263 -11.03 -8.31 -7.73
CA VAL A 263 -12.29 -8.02 -7.04
C VAL A 263 -12.40 -6.53 -6.67
N SER A 264 -11.29 -5.87 -6.36
CA SER A 264 -11.32 -4.45 -6.00
C SER A 264 -11.64 -3.52 -7.18
N VAL A 265 -11.22 -3.86 -8.41
CA VAL A 265 -11.42 -3.02 -9.61
C VAL A 265 -12.89 -2.66 -9.84
N PRO A 266 -13.84 -3.60 -9.99
CA PRO A 266 -15.23 -3.26 -10.24
C PRO A 266 -15.89 -2.54 -9.06
N VAL A 267 -15.49 -2.87 -7.82
CA VAL A 267 -16.01 -2.21 -6.63
C VAL A 267 -15.53 -0.76 -6.54
N LEU A 268 -14.26 -0.50 -6.83
CA LEU A 268 -13.72 0.85 -6.87
C LEU A 268 -14.32 1.67 -8.01
N ALA A 269 -14.48 1.10 -9.20
CA ALA A 269 -15.14 1.77 -10.31
C ALA A 269 -16.60 2.17 -10.00
N ALA A 270 -17.29 1.39 -9.15
CA ALA A 270 -18.66 1.73 -8.72
C ALA A 270 -18.70 2.79 -7.60
N LEU A 271 -17.60 2.96 -6.85
CA LEU A 271 -17.51 3.91 -5.74
C LEU A 271 -17.03 5.30 -6.17
N TYR A 272 -16.31 5.39 -7.29
CA TYR A 272 -15.81 6.63 -7.89
C TYR A 272 -16.81 7.20 -8.91
#